data_6317dc91825c5b34755d8f561937aeee
#
_entry.id   6317dc91825c5b34755d8f561937aeee
#
_cell.length_a   1.000
_cell.length_b   1.000
_cell.length_c   1.000
_cell.angle_alpha   90.00
_cell.angle_beta   90.00
_cell.angle_gamma   90.00
#
_symmetry.space_group_name_H-M   'P 1'
#
loop_
_entity.id
_entity.type
_entity.pdbx_description
1 polymer ?
#
loop_
_entity_poly.entity_id
_entity_poly.type
_entity_poly.pdbx_seq_one_letter_code
_entity_poly.pdbx_strand_id
1 'polypeptide(L)'
;MASLASKPTLVMGARGNVGKHVLNELIVRGVPVRASARRPEPGQFPAGVDVYAADLTDPVGLTPAFDGVDQMFLYANRQGVQDVVKIARSAGVRRIVLLSSGSVIHPTSRGNPITEEHREVEEAFASAPDLTVIPIRPLVLATNTLGWAYPIRAGSAVPLYQPDALTAPIHERDIAAVAVAALTGNDATTGLLTGPARMSQRDQVAAIGAAIGEDLTVTALTRDDALAQFSRFMPAHEAGAVVSFLDDAAAGNSPATAIVEQILGRPALSFDIWAADHATDFV
;
A
#
# COMPACT_ATOMS: atom_id res chain seq x y z
N MET A 1 11.34 8.08 39.74
CA MET A 1 10.24 8.37 38.81
C MET A 1 10.17 7.21 37.84
N ALA A 2 9.16 6.36 37.93
CA ALA A 2 8.95 5.30 36.95
C ALA A 2 8.68 5.99 35.60
N SER A 3 9.52 5.77 34.58
CA SER A 3 9.25 6.13 33.21
C SER A 3 7.94 5.44 32.83
N LEU A 4 6.89 6.21 32.56
CA LEU A 4 5.71 5.66 31.90
C LEU A 4 6.20 5.07 30.58
N ALA A 5 6.26 3.74 30.48
CA ALA A 5 6.64 3.08 29.25
C ALA A 5 5.71 3.62 28.15
N SER A 6 6.30 4.14 27.08
CA SER A 6 5.50 4.62 25.96
C SER A 6 4.67 3.45 25.40
N LYS A 7 3.37 3.71 25.18
CA LYS A 7 2.50 2.68 24.61
C LYS A 7 2.99 2.24 23.22
N PRO A 8 2.82 0.97 22.84
CA PRO A 8 3.28 0.49 21.55
C PRO A 8 2.46 1.09 20.39
N THR A 9 3.11 1.27 19.25
CA THR A 9 2.47 1.53 17.98
C THR A 9 2.03 0.21 17.35
N LEU A 10 0.75 0.03 17.08
CA LEU A 10 0.24 -1.16 16.40
C LEU A 10 0.46 -1.05 14.88
N VAL A 11 1.06 -2.07 14.29
CA VAL A 11 1.19 -2.21 12.84
C VAL A 11 0.25 -3.33 12.37
N MET A 12 -0.89 -2.94 11.79
CA MET A 12 -1.82 -3.89 11.19
C MET A 12 -1.27 -4.41 9.86
N GLY A 13 -1.46 -5.71 9.62
CA GLY A 13 -0.94 -6.35 8.40
C GLY A 13 0.58 -6.29 8.28
N ALA A 14 1.29 -6.49 9.39
CA ALA A 14 2.75 -6.36 9.51
C ALA A 14 3.57 -7.37 8.66
N ARG A 15 2.93 -8.31 7.95
CA ARG A 15 3.52 -9.21 6.95
C ARG A 15 3.27 -8.75 5.50
N GLY A 16 2.41 -7.76 5.31
CA GLY A 16 2.09 -7.22 3.98
C GLY A 16 3.24 -6.41 3.39
N ASN A 17 3.16 -6.12 2.10
CA ASN A 17 4.22 -5.45 1.36
C ASN A 17 4.65 -4.11 1.99
N VAL A 18 3.73 -3.30 2.47
CA VAL A 18 4.03 -2.03 3.16
C VAL A 18 4.24 -2.27 4.66
N GLY A 19 3.35 -3.03 5.32
CA GLY A 19 3.36 -3.19 6.78
C GLY A 19 4.66 -3.75 7.33
N LYS A 20 5.33 -4.67 6.61
CA LYS A 20 6.66 -5.21 7.00
C LYS A 20 7.72 -4.12 7.10
N HIS A 21 7.69 -3.15 6.19
CA HIS A 21 8.65 -2.03 6.18
C HIS A 21 8.31 -1.01 7.27
N VAL A 22 7.02 -0.73 7.50
CA VAL A 22 6.57 0.12 8.62
C VAL A 22 7.04 -0.45 9.94
N LEU A 23 6.81 -1.75 10.18
CA LEU A 23 7.25 -2.44 11.40
C LEU A 23 8.76 -2.34 11.60
N ASN A 24 9.54 -2.71 10.57
CA ASN A 24 11.00 -2.72 10.65
C ASN A 24 11.57 -1.31 10.89
N GLU A 25 11.05 -0.30 10.22
CA GLU A 25 11.55 1.07 10.37
C GLU A 25 11.23 1.63 11.77
N LEU A 26 10.05 1.34 12.33
CA LEU A 26 9.72 1.71 13.70
C LEU A 26 10.65 1.03 14.71
N ILE A 27 10.98 -0.26 14.52
CA ILE A 27 11.94 -1.00 15.37
C ILE A 27 13.31 -0.35 15.31
N VAL A 28 13.82 -0.04 14.10
CA VAL A 28 15.14 0.61 13.93
C VAL A 28 15.18 1.98 14.62
N ARG A 29 14.06 2.69 14.67
CA ARG A 29 13.95 3.98 15.40
C ARG A 29 13.75 3.82 16.91
N GLY A 30 13.70 2.59 17.44
CA GLY A 30 13.49 2.33 18.86
C GLY A 30 12.07 2.66 19.35
N VAL A 31 11.10 2.75 18.45
CA VAL A 31 9.69 2.95 18.81
C VAL A 31 9.12 1.62 19.29
N PRO A 32 8.48 1.57 20.47
CA PRO A 32 7.78 0.36 20.91
C PRO A 32 6.69 -0.03 19.90
N VAL A 33 6.69 -1.29 19.48
CA VAL A 33 5.77 -1.78 18.44
C VAL A 33 4.99 -3.00 18.90
N ARG A 34 3.80 -3.13 18.34
CA ARG A 34 2.97 -4.33 18.35
C ARG A 34 2.66 -4.68 16.89
N ALA A 35 2.82 -5.93 16.50
CA ALA A 35 2.52 -6.40 15.17
C ALA A 35 1.20 -7.17 15.13
N SER A 36 0.51 -7.15 13.99
CA SER A 36 -0.58 -8.08 13.76
C SER A 36 -0.52 -8.73 12.39
N ALA A 37 -1.06 -9.94 12.32
CA ALA A 37 -1.33 -10.66 11.09
C ALA A 37 -2.61 -11.47 11.27
N ARG A 38 -3.28 -11.85 10.18
CA ARG A 38 -4.49 -12.70 10.24
C ARG A 38 -4.22 -14.05 10.88
N ARG A 39 -3.10 -14.65 10.56
CA ARG A 39 -2.63 -15.94 11.09
C ARG A 39 -1.12 -15.85 11.37
N PRO A 40 -0.72 -15.31 12.53
CA PRO A 40 0.70 -15.25 12.89
C PRO A 40 1.21 -16.65 13.25
N GLU A 41 2.43 -16.95 12.78
CA GLU A 41 3.13 -18.19 13.12
C GLU A 41 4.42 -17.86 13.89
N PRO A 42 4.92 -18.75 14.72
CA PRO A 42 6.18 -18.55 15.44
C PRO A 42 7.35 -18.27 14.47
N GLY A 43 8.20 -17.31 14.82
CA GLY A 43 9.39 -16.98 14.04
C GLY A 43 9.16 -16.05 12.82
N GLN A 44 7.93 -15.65 12.54
CA GLN A 44 7.63 -14.75 11.42
C GLN A 44 7.92 -13.27 11.69
N PHE A 45 8.17 -12.91 12.95
CA PHE A 45 8.43 -11.54 13.37
C PHE A 45 9.74 -11.45 14.14
N PRO A 46 10.37 -10.28 14.20
CA PRO A 46 11.57 -10.06 15.00
C PRO A 46 11.35 -10.43 16.49
N ALA A 47 12.38 -10.95 17.13
CA ALA A 47 12.33 -11.30 18.56
C ALA A 47 11.98 -10.06 19.41
N GLY A 48 11.11 -10.25 20.41
CA GLY A 48 10.68 -9.17 21.31
C GLY A 48 9.53 -8.31 20.82
N VAL A 49 8.97 -8.58 19.62
CA VAL A 49 7.75 -7.93 19.14
C VAL A 49 6.53 -8.70 19.65
N ASP A 50 5.62 -7.99 20.32
CA ASP A 50 4.31 -8.54 20.67
C ASP A 50 3.46 -8.74 19.41
N VAL A 51 2.98 -9.97 19.18
CA VAL A 51 2.24 -10.32 17.98
C VAL A 51 0.83 -10.78 18.31
N TYR A 52 -0.15 -10.24 17.60
CA TYR A 52 -1.56 -10.56 17.77
C TYR A 52 -2.18 -11.09 16.47
N ALA A 53 -3.05 -12.08 16.60
CA ALA A 53 -3.94 -12.45 15.50
C ALA A 53 -5.02 -11.36 15.39
N ALA A 54 -5.14 -10.74 14.22
CA ALA A 54 -6.14 -9.70 13.98
C ALA A 54 -6.52 -9.64 12.49
N ASP A 55 -7.81 -9.62 12.23
CA ASP A 55 -8.41 -9.50 10.90
C ASP A 55 -9.43 -8.36 10.90
N LEU A 56 -9.28 -7.40 10.00
CA LEU A 56 -10.22 -6.26 9.87
C LEU A 56 -11.63 -6.69 9.44
N THR A 57 -11.79 -7.91 8.93
CA THR A 57 -13.09 -8.49 8.59
C THR A 57 -13.77 -9.15 9.78
N ASP A 58 -13.06 -9.30 10.91
CA ASP A 58 -13.60 -9.80 12.19
C ASP A 58 -13.36 -8.75 13.30
N PRO A 59 -14.20 -7.73 13.38
CA PRO A 59 -14.02 -6.63 14.36
C PRO A 59 -13.94 -7.10 15.80
N VAL A 60 -14.68 -8.15 16.18
CA VAL A 60 -14.69 -8.66 17.57
C VAL A 60 -13.29 -9.16 17.97
N GLY A 61 -12.57 -9.80 17.05
CA GLY A 61 -11.20 -10.30 17.26
C GLY A 61 -10.14 -9.21 17.36
N LEU A 62 -10.47 -7.94 17.06
CA LEU A 62 -9.49 -6.83 17.08
C LEU A 62 -9.17 -6.31 18.48
N THR A 63 -10.09 -6.46 19.44
CA THR A 63 -9.97 -5.86 20.78
C THR A 63 -8.64 -6.16 21.46
N PRO A 64 -8.13 -7.41 21.49
CA PRO A 64 -6.83 -7.70 22.14
C PRO A 64 -5.64 -7.00 21.46
N ALA A 65 -5.70 -6.81 20.14
CA ALA A 65 -4.63 -6.14 19.39
C ALA A 65 -4.63 -4.62 19.64
N PHE A 66 -5.80 -4.03 19.86
CA PHE A 66 -5.99 -2.59 20.02
C PHE A 66 -5.83 -2.14 21.49
N ASP A 67 -6.03 -3.03 22.46
CA ASP A 67 -5.94 -2.68 23.88
C ASP A 67 -4.56 -2.14 24.26
N GLY A 68 -4.55 -0.99 24.96
CA GLY A 68 -3.32 -0.34 25.38
C GLY A 68 -2.51 0.34 24.28
N VAL A 69 -3.07 0.54 23.08
CA VAL A 69 -2.44 1.20 21.92
C VAL A 69 -2.95 2.66 21.81
N ASP A 70 -2.05 3.61 21.58
CA ASP A 70 -2.40 5.01 21.33
C ASP A 70 -2.47 5.35 19.84
N GLN A 71 -1.67 4.68 19.02
CA GLN A 71 -1.58 4.93 17.59
C GLN A 71 -1.34 3.66 16.79
N MET A 72 -1.77 3.68 15.54
CA MET A 72 -1.63 2.52 14.67
C MET A 72 -1.42 2.88 13.20
N PHE A 73 -0.73 1.98 12.49
CA PHE A 73 -0.79 1.88 11.03
C PHE A 73 -1.91 0.89 10.66
N LEU A 74 -2.79 1.29 9.78
CA LEU A 74 -3.95 0.53 9.35
C LEU A 74 -4.07 0.58 7.82
N TYR A 75 -4.41 -0.53 7.16
CA TYR A 75 -4.77 -0.52 5.74
C TYR A 75 -6.29 -0.42 5.58
N ALA A 76 -6.73 0.21 4.47
CA ALA A 76 -8.15 0.37 4.20
C ALA A 76 -8.82 -0.99 3.98
N ASN A 77 -9.93 -1.20 4.66
CA ASN A 77 -10.85 -2.31 4.46
C ASN A 77 -12.27 -1.81 4.71
N ARG A 78 -13.14 -1.90 3.71
CA ARG A 78 -14.53 -1.44 3.80
C ARG A 78 -15.38 -2.34 4.69
N GLN A 79 -15.13 -3.67 4.66
CA GLN A 79 -15.92 -4.61 5.43
C GLN A 79 -15.74 -4.37 6.93
N GLY A 80 -16.83 -4.06 7.63
CA GLY A 80 -16.82 -3.84 9.08
C GLY A 80 -16.16 -2.54 9.55
N VAL A 81 -15.88 -1.58 8.66
CA VAL A 81 -15.12 -0.36 8.99
C VAL A 81 -15.74 0.43 10.15
N GLN A 82 -17.08 0.53 10.24
CA GLN A 82 -17.77 1.23 11.32
C GLN A 82 -17.51 0.60 12.69
N ASP A 83 -17.39 -0.72 12.74
CA ASP A 83 -17.09 -1.43 13.98
C ASP A 83 -15.59 -1.31 14.32
N VAL A 84 -14.71 -1.32 13.32
CA VAL A 84 -13.28 -1.01 13.51
C VAL A 84 -13.10 0.38 14.13
N VAL A 85 -13.81 1.40 13.64
CA VAL A 85 -13.81 2.77 14.21
C VAL A 85 -14.27 2.76 15.66
N LYS A 86 -15.39 2.07 15.98
CA LYS A 86 -15.90 1.98 17.36
C LYS A 86 -14.89 1.31 18.30
N ILE A 87 -14.28 0.20 17.87
CA ILE A 87 -13.32 -0.55 18.68
C ILE A 87 -12.06 0.29 18.91
N ALA A 88 -11.52 0.96 17.88
CA ALA A 88 -10.37 1.83 18.02
C ALA A 88 -10.61 2.93 19.06
N ARG A 89 -11.79 3.58 19.00
CA ARG A 89 -12.20 4.62 19.99
C ARG A 89 -12.34 4.04 21.39
N SER A 90 -13.00 2.89 21.51
CA SER A 90 -13.20 2.23 22.82
C SER A 90 -11.89 1.78 23.46
N ALA A 91 -10.90 1.39 22.65
CA ALA A 91 -9.54 1.04 23.11
C ALA A 91 -8.68 2.27 23.46
N GLY A 92 -9.16 3.48 23.18
CA GLY A 92 -8.44 4.73 23.46
C GLY A 92 -7.37 5.07 22.42
N VAL A 93 -7.46 4.51 21.22
CA VAL A 93 -6.63 4.92 20.08
C VAL A 93 -6.94 6.38 19.74
N ARG A 94 -5.89 7.17 19.47
CA ARG A 94 -6.01 8.60 19.15
C ARG A 94 -5.49 8.96 17.77
N ARG A 95 -4.55 8.19 17.24
CA ARG A 95 -3.94 8.43 15.92
C ARG A 95 -3.97 7.19 15.05
N ILE A 96 -4.43 7.35 13.82
CA ILE A 96 -4.46 6.30 12.81
C ILE A 96 -3.77 6.81 11.55
N VAL A 97 -2.70 6.14 11.12
CA VAL A 97 -2.11 6.31 9.79
C VAL A 97 -2.73 5.26 8.90
N LEU A 98 -3.61 5.71 8.00
CA LEU A 98 -4.44 4.85 7.16
C LEU A 98 -3.82 4.72 5.77
N LEU A 99 -3.36 3.52 5.39
CA LEU A 99 -3.00 3.24 4.01
C LEU A 99 -4.29 3.18 3.17
N SER A 100 -4.53 4.25 2.46
CA SER A 100 -5.64 4.45 1.53
C SER A 100 -5.15 4.37 0.08
N SER A 101 -5.83 5.03 -0.84
CA SER A 101 -5.48 5.09 -2.26
C SER A 101 -5.43 6.53 -2.77
N GLY A 102 -4.47 6.83 -3.63
CA GLY A 102 -4.37 8.09 -4.34
C GLY A 102 -5.57 8.38 -5.24
N SER A 103 -6.27 7.34 -5.66
CA SER A 103 -7.48 7.46 -6.47
C SER A 103 -8.60 8.27 -5.78
N VAL A 104 -8.65 8.29 -4.44
CA VAL A 104 -9.65 9.07 -3.68
C VAL A 104 -9.61 10.56 -3.99
N ILE A 105 -8.42 11.09 -4.24
CA ILE A 105 -8.22 12.52 -4.55
C ILE A 105 -7.87 12.76 -6.04
N HIS A 106 -7.77 11.69 -6.83
CA HIS A 106 -7.47 11.80 -8.25
C HIS A 106 -8.70 12.25 -9.03
N PRO A 107 -8.62 13.29 -9.89
CA PRO A 107 -9.80 13.91 -10.48
C PRO A 107 -10.60 13.01 -11.41
N THR A 108 -9.97 12.06 -12.10
CA THR A 108 -10.64 11.15 -13.05
C THR A 108 -11.16 9.86 -12.43
N SER A 109 -10.89 9.61 -11.14
CA SER A 109 -11.22 8.34 -10.48
C SER A 109 -12.59 8.31 -9.82
N ARG A 110 -13.37 9.40 -9.88
CA ARG A 110 -14.72 9.46 -9.28
C ARG A 110 -15.65 8.42 -9.94
N GLY A 111 -16.38 7.67 -9.12
CA GLY A 111 -17.27 6.59 -9.58
C GLY A 111 -16.55 5.28 -9.91
N ASN A 112 -15.23 5.23 -9.80
CA ASN A 112 -14.48 3.98 -9.89
C ASN A 112 -14.71 3.15 -8.62
N PRO A 113 -15.15 1.88 -8.70
CA PRO A 113 -15.49 1.06 -7.54
C PRO A 113 -14.39 0.97 -6.48
N ILE A 114 -13.13 0.78 -6.88
CA ILE A 114 -11.98 0.72 -5.95
C ILE A 114 -11.84 2.07 -5.23
N THR A 115 -12.00 3.18 -5.95
CA THR A 115 -11.93 4.53 -5.37
C THR A 115 -13.02 4.75 -4.33
N GLU A 116 -14.25 4.36 -4.64
CA GLU A 116 -15.38 4.58 -3.72
C GLU A 116 -15.25 3.72 -2.46
N GLU A 117 -14.71 2.50 -2.56
CA GLU A 117 -14.40 1.69 -1.38
C GLU A 117 -13.38 2.36 -0.44
N HIS A 118 -12.30 2.92 -0.98
CA HIS A 118 -11.32 3.66 -0.19
C HIS A 118 -11.92 4.95 0.39
N ARG A 119 -12.76 5.65 -0.37
CA ARG A 119 -13.47 6.85 0.08
C ARG A 119 -14.38 6.57 1.27
N GLU A 120 -15.20 5.52 1.17
CA GLU A 120 -16.07 5.08 2.27
C GLU A 120 -15.28 4.81 3.56
N VAL A 121 -14.10 4.20 3.45
CA VAL A 121 -13.23 3.96 4.61
C VAL A 121 -12.70 5.27 5.19
N GLU A 122 -12.20 6.19 4.36
CA GLU A 122 -11.72 7.50 4.83
C GLU A 122 -12.84 8.28 5.51
N GLU A 123 -14.05 8.29 4.94
CA GLU A 123 -15.24 8.97 5.51
C GLU A 123 -15.68 8.35 6.83
N ALA A 124 -15.63 7.02 6.95
CA ALA A 124 -15.95 6.33 8.19
C ALA A 124 -15.04 6.78 9.34
N PHE A 125 -13.72 6.86 9.10
CA PHE A 125 -12.77 7.34 10.09
C PHE A 125 -12.90 8.86 10.33
N ALA A 126 -13.14 9.65 9.30
CA ALA A 126 -13.34 11.10 9.42
C ALA A 126 -14.60 11.46 10.24
N SER A 127 -15.59 10.56 10.32
CA SER A 127 -16.79 10.74 11.16
C SER A 127 -16.51 10.66 12.66
N ALA A 128 -15.31 10.28 13.08
CA ALA A 128 -14.89 10.19 14.48
C ALA A 128 -13.93 11.35 14.84
N PRO A 129 -14.43 12.50 15.32
CA PRO A 129 -13.63 13.72 15.50
C PRO A 129 -12.59 13.63 16.63
N ASP A 130 -12.68 12.60 17.46
CA ASP A 130 -11.71 12.28 18.52
C ASP A 130 -10.52 11.45 18.02
N LEU A 131 -10.53 11.02 16.74
CA LEU A 131 -9.43 10.34 16.07
C LEU A 131 -8.68 11.32 15.15
N THR A 132 -7.37 11.38 15.29
CA THR A 132 -6.51 11.98 14.27
C THR A 132 -6.21 10.94 13.20
N VAL A 133 -6.77 11.11 12.00
CA VAL A 133 -6.59 10.17 10.88
C VAL A 133 -5.74 10.82 9.78
N ILE A 134 -4.66 10.16 9.43
CA ILE A 134 -3.73 10.62 8.39
C ILE A 134 -3.75 9.60 7.25
N PRO A 135 -4.45 9.88 6.13
CA PRO A 135 -4.49 8.97 4.99
C PRO A 135 -3.18 9.05 4.19
N ILE A 136 -2.59 7.90 3.94
CA ILE A 136 -1.47 7.69 3.03
C ILE A 136 -2.04 7.23 1.69
N ARG A 137 -1.84 8.01 0.63
CA ARG A 137 -2.55 7.86 -0.65
C ARG A 137 -1.62 7.57 -1.83
N PRO A 138 -1.02 6.36 -1.93
CA PRO A 138 -0.27 5.95 -3.11
C PRO A 138 -1.20 5.76 -4.31
N LEU A 139 -0.77 6.18 -5.51
CA LEU A 139 -1.58 6.03 -6.73
C LEU A 139 -1.32 4.70 -7.42
N VAL A 140 -0.06 4.39 -7.73
CA VAL A 140 0.35 3.15 -8.39
C VAL A 140 1.46 2.51 -7.57
N LEU A 141 1.21 1.32 -7.06
CA LEU A 141 2.21 0.59 -6.29
C LEU A 141 3.14 -0.18 -7.23
N ALA A 142 4.44 -0.06 -7.05
CA ALA A 142 5.41 -0.85 -7.81
C ALA A 142 5.19 -2.37 -7.60
N THR A 143 4.73 -2.77 -6.41
CA THR A 143 4.39 -4.18 -6.11
C THR A 143 3.25 -4.76 -6.96
N ASN A 144 2.48 -3.94 -7.71
CA ASN A 144 1.49 -4.45 -8.65
C ASN A 144 2.15 -5.25 -9.78
N THR A 145 3.41 -4.95 -10.12
CA THR A 145 4.18 -5.66 -11.15
C THR A 145 4.61 -7.07 -10.73
N LEU A 146 4.50 -7.44 -9.44
CA LEU A 146 4.70 -8.82 -8.98
C LEU A 146 3.71 -9.79 -9.66
N GLY A 147 2.57 -9.31 -10.14
CA GLY A 147 1.66 -10.09 -10.97
C GLY A 147 2.27 -10.59 -12.29
N TRP A 148 3.39 -10.02 -12.72
CA TRP A 148 4.11 -10.44 -13.93
C TRP A 148 5.14 -11.56 -13.65
N ALA A 149 5.38 -11.92 -12.40
CA ALA A 149 6.37 -12.94 -12.05
C ALA A 149 6.08 -14.31 -12.69
N TYR A 150 4.80 -14.71 -12.78
CA TYR A 150 4.45 -15.99 -13.37
C TYR A 150 4.84 -16.11 -14.86
N PRO A 151 4.41 -15.21 -15.77
CA PRO A 151 4.84 -15.27 -17.17
C PRO A 151 6.36 -15.11 -17.34
N ILE A 152 7.02 -14.27 -16.52
CA ILE A 152 8.48 -14.07 -16.59
C ILE A 152 9.19 -15.38 -16.25
N ARG A 153 8.90 -16.02 -15.12
CA ARG A 153 9.49 -17.32 -14.74
C ARG A 153 9.20 -18.45 -15.71
N ALA A 154 8.08 -18.35 -16.43
CA ALA A 154 7.74 -19.31 -17.48
C ALA A 154 8.48 -19.05 -18.81
N GLY A 155 9.31 -18.02 -18.89
CA GLY A 155 9.98 -17.61 -20.14
C GLY A 155 9.03 -17.13 -21.22
N SER A 156 7.84 -16.65 -20.82
CA SER A 156 6.78 -16.18 -21.72
C SER A 156 6.78 -14.67 -21.81
N ALA A 157 6.25 -14.12 -22.93
CA ALA A 157 6.02 -12.69 -23.03
C ALA A 157 5.04 -12.21 -21.94
N VAL A 158 5.31 -11.03 -21.37
CA VAL A 158 4.46 -10.41 -20.36
C VAL A 158 3.23 -9.80 -21.03
N PRO A 159 2.02 -10.27 -20.72
CA PRO A 159 0.80 -9.74 -21.33
C PRO A 159 0.36 -8.45 -20.64
N LEU A 160 0.32 -7.34 -21.35
CA LEU A 160 0.02 -6.00 -20.83
C LEU A 160 -1.09 -5.32 -21.61
N TYR A 161 -2.03 -4.71 -20.90
CA TYR A 161 -2.96 -3.76 -21.47
C TYR A 161 -2.36 -2.35 -21.38
N GLN A 162 -2.46 -1.58 -22.46
CA GLN A 162 -1.86 -0.24 -22.55
C GLN A 162 -0.36 -0.23 -22.18
N PRO A 163 0.49 -1.04 -22.84
CA PRO A 163 1.90 -1.22 -22.42
C PRO A 163 2.71 0.09 -22.42
N ASP A 164 2.31 1.08 -23.19
CA ASP A 164 2.98 2.37 -23.34
C ASP A 164 2.33 3.48 -22.47
N ALA A 165 1.29 3.14 -21.67
CA ALA A 165 0.70 4.06 -20.71
C ALA A 165 1.72 4.45 -19.63
N LEU A 166 1.85 5.75 -19.38
CA LEU A 166 2.83 6.29 -18.43
C LEU A 166 2.22 6.40 -17.03
N THR A 167 2.82 5.72 -16.07
CA THR A 167 2.50 5.81 -14.64
C THR A 167 3.76 6.10 -13.83
N ALA A 168 3.62 6.51 -12.59
CA ALA A 168 4.75 6.73 -11.68
C ALA A 168 4.66 5.76 -10.48
N PRO A 169 5.08 4.48 -10.65
CA PRO A 169 4.97 3.46 -9.62
C PRO A 169 5.83 3.81 -8.41
N ILE A 170 5.21 3.78 -7.23
CA ILE A 170 5.88 4.07 -5.95
C ILE A 170 6.36 2.80 -5.27
N HIS A 171 7.58 2.82 -4.76
CA HIS A 171 8.16 1.76 -3.97
C HIS A 171 7.46 1.65 -2.61
N GLU A 172 7.15 0.45 -2.15
CA GLU A 172 6.49 0.23 -0.85
C GLU A 172 7.33 0.69 0.35
N ARG A 173 8.66 0.76 0.21
CA ARG A 173 9.55 1.35 1.22
C ARG A 173 9.32 2.85 1.39
N ASP A 174 9.01 3.58 0.32
CA ASP A 174 8.67 5.00 0.41
C ASP A 174 7.29 5.20 1.03
N ILE A 175 6.32 4.35 0.69
CA ILE A 175 5.00 4.38 1.34
C ILE A 175 5.16 4.15 2.85
N ALA A 176 5.97 3.17 3.24
CA ALA A 176 6.25 2.87 4.65
C ALA A 176 6.98 4.02 5.34
N ALA A 177 7.99 4.61 4.71
CA ALA A 177 8.73 5.74 5.28
C ALA A 177 7.82 6.97 5.52
N VAL A 178 6.91 7.26 4.58
CA VAL A 178 5.89 8.31 4.75
C VAL A 178 4.93 7.97 5.89
N ALA A 179 4.49 6.70 5.99
CA ALA A 179 3.64 6.25 7.09
C ALA A 179 4.34 6.37 8.45
N VAL A 180 5.63 6.01 8.53
CA VAL A 180 6.43 6.17 9.75
C VAL A 180 6.65 7.63 10.10
N ALA A 181 6.90 8.51 9.13
CA ALA A 181 6.97 9.95 9.36
C ALA A 181 5.68 10.48 10.00
N ALA A 182 4.52 10.04 9.50
CA ALA A 182 3.21 10.40 10.07
C ALA A 182 3.00 9.81 11.48
N LEU A 183 3.48 8.61 11.77
CA LEU A 183 3.43 8.00 13.11
C LEU A 183 4.38 8.67 14.11
N THR A 184 5.45 9.31 13.64
CA THR A 184 6.49 9.90 14.50
C THR A 184 6.43 11.44 14.58
N GLY A 185 5.32 12.06 14.16
CA GLY A 185 5.03 13.48 14.42
C GLY A 185 5.03 14.39 13.20
N ASN A 186 5.19 13.87 11.98
CA ASN A 186 4.97 14.67 10.77
C ASN A 186 3.49 14.61 10.39
N ASP A 187 2.70 15.59 10.83
CA ASP A 187 1.26 15.67 10.59
C ASP A 187 0.90 16.23 9.19
N ALA A 188 1.88 16.32 8.29
CA ALA A 188 1.61 16.77 6.93
C ALA A 188 0.54 15.87 6.29
N THR A 189 -0.54 16.47 5.86
CA THR A 189 -1.56 15.78 5.07
C THR A 189 -0.91 15.29 3.79
N THR A 190 -1.03 14.01 3.55
CA THR A 190 -0.43 13.42 2.38
C THR A 190 -1.29 13.73 1.17
N GLY A 191 -0.71 14.43 0.22
CA GLY A 191 -1.22 14.51 -1.14
C GLY A 191 -1.11 13.17 -1.86
N LEU A 192 -1.12 13.23 -3.18
CA LEU A 192 -0.97 12.05 -4.03
C LEU A 192 0.48 11.54 -4.00
N LEU A 193 0.72 10.34 -3.46
CA LEU A 193 2.05 9.74 -3.41
C LEU A 193 2.32 8.96 -4.70
N THR A 194 3.47 9.21 -5.29
CA THR A 194 3.93 8.54 -6.51
C THR A 194 5.43 8.25 -6.43
N GLY A 195 5.92 7.40 -7.33
CA GLY A 195 7.34 7.31 -7.62
C GLY A 195 7.89 8.62 -8.20
N PRO A 196 9.22 8.71 -8.39
CA PRO A 196 9.89 9.96 -8.75
C PRO A 196 9.64 10.39 -10.19
N ALA A 197 9.32 9.46 -11.08
CA ALA A 197 9.18 9.71 -12.51
C ALA A 197 8.10 8.83 -13.14
N ARG A 198 7.50 9.33 -14.22
CA ARG A 198 6.60 8.55 -15.07
C ARG A 198 7.41 7.62 -15.97
N MET A 199 6.93 6.39 -16.11
CA MET A 199 7.49 5.39 -17.03
C MET A 199 6.37 4.51 -17.57
N SER A 200 6.58 3.91 -18.74
CA SER A 200 5.61 2.97 -19.32
C SER A 200 5.67 1.61 -18.63
N GLN A 201 4.62 0.79 -18.76
CA GLN A 201 4.66 -0.59 -18.29
C GLN A 201 5.77 -1.39 -19.03
N ARG A 202 6.01 -1.07 -20.31
CA ARG A 202 7.10 -1.67 -21.09
C ARG A 202 8.47 -1.36 -20.48
N ASP A 203 8.69 -0.10 -20.05
CA ASP A 203 9.94 0.27 -19.38
C ASP A 203 10.08 -0.43 -18.02
N GLN A 204 8.97 -0.64 -17.31
CA GLN A 204 8.97 -1.41 -16.06
C GLN A 204 9.39 -2.87 -16.29
N VAL A 205 8.89 -3.52 -17.36
CA VAL A 205 9.31 -4.88 -17.74
C VAL A 205 10.79 -4.89 -18.13
N ALA A 206 11.27 -3.91 -18.87
CA ALA A 206 12.68 -3.81 -19.24
C ALA A 206 13.60 -3.62 -18.00
N ALA A 207 13.16 -2.82 -17.01
CA ALA A 207 13.90 -2.63 -15.75
C ALA A 207 13.95 -3.94 -14.92
N ILE A 208 12.87 -4.71 -14.88
CA ILE A 208 12.87 -6.05 -14.25
C ILE A 208 13.85 -6.98 -15.02
N GLY A 209 13.76 -7.00 -16.34
CA GLY A 209 14.69 -7.80 -17.18
C GLY A 209 16.15 -7.47 -16.90
N ALA A 210 16.49 -6.17 -16.84
CA ALA A 210 17.83 -5.72 -16.50
C ALA A 210 18.27 -6.19 -15.09
N ALA A 211 17.36 -6.20 -14.11
CA ALA A 211 17.64 -6.63 -12.73
C ALA A 211 17.91 -8.13 -12.62
N ILE A 212 17.31 -8.96 -13.47
CA ILE A 212 17.50 -10.42 -13.48
C ILE A 212 18.45 -10.92 -14.57
N GLY A 213 18.94 -10.01 -15.43
CA GLY A 213 19.87 -10.36 -16.52
C GLY A 213 19.20 -11.03 -17.73
N GLU A 214 17.90 -10.77 -17.97
CA GLU A 214 17.10 -11.40 -19.03
C GLU A 214 16.47 -10.37 -19.98
N ASP A 215 16.38 -10.71 -21.26
CA ASP A 215 15.65 -9.92 -22.26
C ASP A 215 14.16 -10.32 -22.23
N LEU A 216 13.33 -9.51 -21.56
CA LEU A 216 11.91 -9.76 -21.43
C LEU A 216 11.12 -9.16 -22.59
N THR A 217 10.14 -9.89 -23.09
CA THR A 217 9.24 -9.44 -24.15
C THR A 217 7.85 -9.13 -23.62
N VAL A 218 7.11 -8.27 -24.33
CA VAL A 218 5.78 -7.82 -23.98
C VAL A 218 4.81 -8.15 -25.10
N THR A 219 3.64 -8.68 -24.75
CA THR A 219 2.49 -8.83 -25.66
C THR A 219 1.40 -7.87 -25.27
N ALA A 220 0.94 -7.04 -26.22
CA ALA A 220 -0.17 -6.13 -25.96
C ALA A 220 -1.50 -6.91 -25.94
N LEU A 221 -2.31 -6.64 -24.93
CA LEU A 221 -3.67 -7.17 -24.80
C LEU A 221 -4.69 -6.21 -25.42
N THR A 222 -5.76 -6.77 -25.96
CA THR A 222 -6.99 -6.01 -26.20
C THR A 222 -7.66 -5.67 -24.85
N ARG A 223 -8.60 -4.73 -24.85
CA ARG A 223 -9.37 -4.37 -23.66
C ARG A 223 -10.15 -5.57 -23.08
N ASP A 224 -10.74 -6.37 -23.96
CA ASP A 224 -11.53 -7.54 -23.56
C ASP A 224 -10.63 -8.65 -22.97
N ASP A 225 -9.45 -8.88 -23.57
CA ASP A 225 -8.48 -9.84 -23.03
C ASP A 225 -7.97 -9.39 -21.65
N ALA A 226 -7.72 -8.10 -21.45
CA ALA A 226 -7.32 -7.53 -20.18
C ALA A 226 -8.40 -7.72 -19.09
N LEU A 227 -9.65 -7.41 -19.42
CA LEU A 227 -10.79 -7.66 -18.53
C LEU A 227 -10.90 -9.14 -18.15
N ALA A 228 -10.78 -10.04 -19.14
CA ALA A 228 -10.80 -11.47 -18.89
C ALA A 228 -9.62 -11.93 -18.02
N GLN A 229 -8.43 -11.39 -18.24
CA GLN A 229 -7.24 -11.72 -17.46
C GLN A 229 -7.39 -11.26 -16.00
N PHE A 230 -7.73 -9.99 -15.76
CA PHE A 230 -7.86 -9.44 -14.41
C PHE A 230 -9.00 -10.10 -13.63
N SER A 231 -10.12 -10.44 -14.30
CA SER A 231 -11.26 -11.12 -13.67
C SER A 231 -10.95 -12.54 -13.15
N ARG A 232 -9.79 -13.10 -13.48
CA ARG A 232 -9.31 -14.38 -12.88
C ARG A 232 -8.81 -14.21 -11.45
N PHE A 233 -8.41 -12.99 -11.06
CA PHE A 233 -7.74 -12.69 -9.80
C PHE A 233 -8.54 -11.74 -8.90
N MET A 234 -9.52 -11.03 -9.46
CA MET A 234 -10.34 -10.05 -8.75
C MET A 234 -11.77 -10.03 -9.30
N PRO A 235 -12.75 -9.49 -8.55
CA PRO A 235 -14.11 -9.30 -9.03
C PRO A 235 -14.17 -8.48 -10.32
N ALA A 236 -15.16 -8.76 -11.19
CA ALA A 236 -15.25 -8.10 -12.51
C ALA A 236 -15.34 -6.57 -12.44
N HIS A 237 -15.98 -6.02 -11.40
CA HIS A 237 -16.07 -4.57 -11.23
C HIS A 237 -14.72 -3.94 -10.86
N GLU A 238 -13.87 -4.64 -10.11
CA GLU A 238 -12.50 -4.20 -9.82
C GLU A 238 -11.61 -4.33 -11.07
N ALA A 239 -11.73 -5.43 -11.83
CA ALA A 239 -11.04 -5.59 -13.11
C ALA A 239 -11.37 -4.44 -14.07
N GLY A 240 -12.65 -4.06 -14.17
CA GLY A 240 -13.09 -2.90 -14.92
C GLY A 240 -12.47 -1.59 -14.43
N ALA A 241 -12.36 -1.44 -13.13
CA ALA A 241 -11.73 -0.27 -12.50
C ALA A 241 -10.24 -0.13 -12.85
N VAL A 242 -9.50 -1.25 -12.83
CA VAL A 242 -8.07 -1.29 -13.24
C VAL A 242 -7.91 -0.95 -14.71
N VAL A 243 -8.73 -1.54 -15.59
CA VAL A 243 -8.68 -1.26 -17.03
C VAL A 243 -8.97 0.22 -17.31
N SER A 244 -9.98 0.82 -16.65
CA SER A 244 -10.30 2.24 -16.79
C SER A 244 -9.16 3.14 -16.29
N PHE A 245 -8.48 2.77 -15.21
CA PHE A 245 -7.29 3.49 -14.75
C PHE A 245 -6.15 3.46 -15.79
N LEU A 246 -5.93 2.32 -16.46
CA LEU A 246 -4.92 2.20 -17.51
C LEU A 246 -5.31 3.00 -18.77
N ASP A 247 -6.59 3.09 -19.11
CA ASP A 247 -7.10 3.98 -20.16
C ASP A 247 -6.81 5.46 -19.83
N ASP A 248 -7.07 5.88 -18.60
CA ASP A 248 -6.76 7.23 -18.11
C ASP A 248 -5.24 7.52 -18.12
N ALA A 249 -4.43 6.55 -17.73
CA ALA A 249 -2.97 6.66 -17.78
C ALA A 249 -2.46 6.81 -19.23
N ALA A 250 -3.05 6.06 -20.18
CA ALA A 250 -2.75 6.17 -21.60
C ALA A 250 -3.16 7.54 -22.16
N ALA A 251 -4.23 8.14 -21.64
CA ALA A 251 -4.65 9.51 -21.95
C ALA A 251 -3.77 10.59 -21.25
N GLY A 252 -2.77 10.20 -20.47
CA GLY A 252 -1.84 11.11 -19.82
C GLY A 252 -2.24 11.58 -18.41
N ASN A 253 -3.30 11.04 -17.85
CA ASN A 253 -3.88 11.48 -16.57
C ASN A 253 -3.21 10.88 -15.31
N SER A 254 -2.11 10.13 -15.42
CA SER A 254 -1.39 9.60 -14.27
C SER A 254 -0.14 10.45 -13.98
N PRO A 255 -0.16 11.31 -12.95
CA PRO A 255 0.94 12.23 -12.65
C PRO A 255 2.09 11.57 -11.89
N ALA A 256 3.26 12.23 -11.93
CA ALA A 256 4.29 12.11 -10.90
C ALA A 256 4.26 13.36 -10.02
N THR A 257 4.48 13.19 -8.71
CA THR A 257 4.47 14.27 -7.71
C THR A 257 5.75 14.26 -6.89
N ALA A 258 6.09 15.39 -6.29
CA ALA A 258 7.25 15.54 -5.40
C ALA A 258 6.87 15.34 -3.90
N ILE A 259 5.69 14.84 -3.59
CA ILE A 259 5.18 14.76 -2.20
C ILE A 259 6.06 13.87 -1.32
N VAL A 260 6.55 12.73 -1.85
CA VAL A 260 7.47 11.85 -1.09
C VAL A 260 8.74 12.60 -0.71
N GLU A 261 9.34 13.33 -1.65
CA GLU A 261 10.54 14.14 -1.40
C GLU A 261 10.29 15.26 -0.38
N GLN A 262 9.15 15.93 -0.49
CA GLN A 262 8.77 16.99 0.47
C GLN A 262 8.60 16.46 1.90
N ILE A 263 8.04 15.26 2.06
CA ILE A 263 7.83 14.67 3.38
C ILE A 263 9.12 14.07 3.95
N LEU A 264 9.92 13.38 3.12
CA LEU A 264 11.07 12.60 3.57
C LEU A 264 12.40 13.37 3.49
N GLY A 265 12.46 14.53 2.81
CA GLY A 265 13.69 15.30 2.57
C GLY A 265 14.69 14.59 1.66
N ARG A 266 14.26 13.57 0.93
CA ARG A 266 15.04 12.85 -0.08
C ARG A 266 14.15 12.47 -1.28
N PRO A 267 14.71 12.27 -2.47
CA PRO A 267 13.97 11.77 -3.61
C PRO A 267 13.28 10.42 -3.30
N ALA A 268 12.14 10.18 -3.93
CA ALA A 268 11.51 8.85 -3.94
C ALA A 268 12.43 7.84 -4.63
N LEU A 269 12.35 6.57 -4.22
CA LEU A 269 13.10 5.47 -4.81
C LEU A 269 12.62 5.23 -6.25
N SER A 270 13.58 5.03 -7.18
CA SER A 270 13.25 4.72 -8.56
C SER A 270 12.70 3.30 -8.72
N PHE A 271 12.05 3.04 -9.83
CA PHE A 271 11.59 1.69 -10.16
C PHE A 271 12.76 0.71 -10.39
N ASP A 272 13.91 1.19 -10.87
CA ASP A 272 15.10 0.35 -11.01
C ASP A 272 15.58 -0.18 -9.65
N ILE A 273 15.53 0.65 -8.61
CA ILE A 273 15.83 0.21 -7.24
C ILE A 273 14.82 -0.84 -6.80
N TRP A 274 13.53 -0.62 -7.06
CA TRP A 274 12.48 -1.59 -6.77
C TRP A 274 12.72 -2.91 -7.49
N ALA A 275 13.03 -2.89 -8.80
CA ALA A 275 13.30 -4.07 -9.60
C ALA A 275 14.51 -4.87 -9.07
N ALA A 276 15.57 -4.18 -8.62
CA ALA A 276 16.72 -4.81 -8.00
C ALA A 276 16.38 -5.45 -6.64
N ASP A 277 15.61 -4.76 -5.78
CA ASP A 277 15.17 -5.28 -4.48
C ASP A 277 14.25 -6.51 -4.63
N HIS A 278 13.55 -6.64 -5.75
CA HIS A 278 12.59 -7.70 -6.06
C HIS A 278 13.07 -8.70 -7.13
N ALA A 279 14.34 -8.65 -7.54
CA ALA A 279 14.85 -9.53 -8.59
C ALA A 279 14.57 -11.02 -8.32
N THR A 280 14.68 -11.47 -7.05
CA THR A 280 14.39 -12.85 -6.65
C THR A 280 12.95 -13.29 -6.79
N ASP A 281 12.00 -12.36 -6.89
CA ASP A 281 10.59 -12.68 -7.09
C ASP A 281 10.30 -13.08 -8.54
N PHE A 282 11.21 -12.82 -9.46
CA PHE A 282 11.03 -13.05 -10.90
C PHE A 282 11.87 -14.21 -11.47
N VAL A 283 12.74 -14.84 -10.67
CA VAL A 283 13.57 -15.98 -11.06
C VAL A 283 13.14 -17.30 -10.42
#